data_9fae75f4409eb1d281e5fa823f47f894
#
_entry.id   9fae75f4409eb1d281e5fa823f47f894
#
_cell.length_a   1.000
_cell.length_b   1.000
_cell.length_c   1.000
_cell.angle_alpha   90.00
_cell.angle_beta   90.00
_cell.angle_gamma   90.00
#
_symmetry.space_group_name_H-M   'P 1'
#
loop_
_entity.id
_entity.type
_entity.pdbx_description
1 polymer ?
#
loop_
_entity_poly.entity_id
_entity_poly.type
_entity_poly.pdbx_seq_one_letter_code
_entity_poly.pdbx_strand_id
1 'polypeptide(L)'
;SRGLGDVYKRQELRDAFGMVLQDTWLFKGSIMENIRYGRLDATDEEVIEAAKAAHAHHFIQTLPGGYQMELNEDASNVSQGQKQLLTIARAILADNPILILDEATSSVDTRTEVRIQKALDNLMRGRTSFIIAHRLSTIRNADLILVMKDGDIIEQGTHEQLLAQKGFYADLYNSQFEENA
;
A
#
# COMPACT_ATOMS: atom_id res chain seq x y z
N SER A 1 32.40 10.41 17.70
CA SER A 1 32.59 9.18 16.93
C SER A 1 31.23 8.50 16.76
N ARG A 2 30.74 8.48 15.54
CA ARG A 2 29.54 7.71 15.21
C ARG A 2 29.99 6.25 15.17
N GLY A 3 29.70 5.51 16.24
CA GLY A 3 30.06 4.10 16.34
C GLY A 3 29.29 3.22 15.36
N LEU A 4 29.85 2.08 14.99
CA LEU A 4 29.23 1.06 14.13
C LEU A 4 27.81 0.65 14.63
N GLY A 5 27.53 0.76 15.92
CA GLY A 5 26.22 0.49 16.50
C GLY A 5 25.07 1.36 15.97
N ASP A 6 25.35 2.61 15.56
CA ASP A 6 24.33 3.50 14.97
C ASP A 6 23.93 3.09 13.55
N VAL A 7 24.85 2.45 12.81
CA VAL A 7 24.61 1.96 11.44
C VAL A 7 23.69 0.73 11.49
N TYR A 8 23.92 -0.21 12.39
CA TYR A 8 23.08 -1.40 12.57
C TYR A 8 21.67 -1.02 13.03
N LYS A 9 21.53 -0.13 14.00
CA LYS A 9 20.22 0.37 14.46
C LYS A 9 19.42 1.06 13.34
N ARG A 10 20.09 1.76 12.43
CA ARG A 10 19.40 2.37 11.26
C ARG A 10 18.93 1.33 10.26
N GLN A 11 19.69 0.26 10.07
CA GLN A 11 19.28 -0.84 9.18
C GLN A 11 18.10 -1.58 9.79
N GLU A 12 18.16 -1.98 11.05
CA GLU A 12 17.05 -2.61 11.77
C GLU A 12 15.77 -1.75 11.72
N LEU A 13 15.91 -0.42 11.86
CA LEU A 13 14.78 0.49 11.74
C LEU A 13 14.21 0.47 10.30
N ARG A 14 15.05 0.50 9.27
CA ARG A 14 14.61 0.46 7.86
C ARG A 14 13.91 -0.86 7.54
N ASP A 15 14.42 -1.97 8.08
CA ASP A 15 13.85 -3.30 7.88
C ASP A 15 12.47 -3.45 8.55
N ALA A 16 12.14 -2.57 9.51
CA ALA A 16 10.81 -2.53 10.12
C ALA A 16 9.74 -1.85 9.24
N PHE A 17 10.15 -1.06 8.23
CA PHE A 17 9.21 -0.32 7.37
C PHE A 17 8.97 -1.03 6.05
N GLY A 18 7.70 -1.25 5.71
CA GLY A 18 7.23 -1.60 4.38
C GLY A 18 6.61 -0.39 3.71
N MET A 19 6.79 -0.26 2.39
CA MET A 19 6.23 0.85 1.62
C MET A 19 5.45 0.34 0.42
N VAL A 20 4.23 0.86 0.23
CA VAL A 20 3.46 0.70 -1.00
C VAL A 20 3.19 2.11 -1.52
N LEU A 21 3.92 2.48 -2.56
CA LEU A 21 3.85 3.81 -3.17
C LEU A 21 2.90 3.82 -4.35
N GLN A 22 2.45 5.02 -4.73
CA GLN A 22 1.65 5.25 -5.92
C GLN A 22 2.36 4.76 -7.20
N ASP A 23 3.65 5.08 -7.33
CA ASP A 23 4.48 4.59 -8.42
C ASP A 23 4.90 3.14 -8.15
N THR A 24 4.17 2.23 -8.77
CA THR A 24 4.44 0.80 -8.66
C THR A 24 5.69 0.42 -9.44
N TRP A 25 6.78 0.14 -8.74
CA TRP A 25 7.99 -0.34 -9.39
C TRP A 25 8.05 -1.87 -9.42
N LEU A 26 8.13 -2.40 -10.64
CA LEU A 26 8.39 -3.82 -10.92
C LEU A 26 9.59 -3.90 -11.86
N PHE A 27 10.45 -4.90 -11.65
CA PHE A 27 11.63 -5.09 -12.48
C PHE A 27 11.37 -6.15 -13.57
N LYS A 28 12.19 -6.13 -14.61
CA LYS A 28 12.21 -7.15 -15.64
C LYS A 28 12.57 -8.51 -15.03
N GLY A 29 11.67 -9.48 -15.14
CA GLY A 29 11.77 -10.81 -14.56
C GLY A 29 10.40 -11.42 -14.38
N SER A 30 10.33 -12.62 -13.85
CA SER A 30 9.06 -13.32 -13.67
C SER A 30 8.18 -12.63 -12.59
N ILE A 31 6.87 -12.85 -12.68
CA ILE A 31 5.93 -12.42 -11.63
C ILE A 31 6.33 -13.03 -10.28
N MET A 32 6.73 -14.30 -10.28
CA MET A 32 7.22 -15.00 -9.09
C MET A 32 8.37 -14.26 -8.41
N GLU A 33 9.41 -13.88 -9.18
CA GLU A 33 10.57 -13.14 -8.67
C GLU A 33 10.20 -11.75 -8.19
N ASN A 34 9.32 -11.05 -8.89
CA ASN A 34 8.84 -9.73 -8.49
C ASN A 34 8.12 -9.74 -7.14
N ILE A 35 7.34 -10.77 -6.83
CA ILE A 35 6.70 -10.92 -5.51
C ILE A 35 7.75 -11.36 -4.47
N ARG A 36 8.61 -12.34 -4.81
CA ARG A 36 9.67 -12.86 -3.93
C ARG A 36 10.68 -11.79 -3.51
N TYR A 37 10.78 -10.69 -4.26
CA TYR A 37 11.63 -9.56 -3.89
C TYR A 37 11.29 -8.97 -2.50
N GLY A 38 10.07 -9.19 -1.99
CA GLY A 38 9.69 -8.82 -0.62
C GLY A 38 10.44 -9.63 0.45
N ARG A 39 10.77 -10.90 0.17
CA ARG A 39 11.56 -11.80 1.02
C ARG A 39 12.23 -12.84 0.14
N LEU A 40 13.53 -12.69 -0.08
CA LEU A 40 14.28 -13.46 -1.08
C LEU A 40 14.40 -14.96 -0.80
N ASP A 41 14.31 -15.37 0.45
CA ASP A 41 14.34 -16.76 0.91
C ASP A 41 12.96 -17.43 0.97
N ALA A 42 11.89 -16.73 0.54
CA ALA A 42 10.53 -17.28 0.53
C ALA A 42 10.39 -18.43 -0.48
N THR A 43 9.65 -19.47 -0.08
CA THR A 43 9.30 -20.58 -0.97
C THR A 43 8.26 -20.16 -2.02
N ASP A 44 8.09 -20.97 -3.07
CA ASP A 44 7.06 -20.73 -4.09
C ASP A 44 5.66 -20.71 -3.47
N GLU A 45 5.40 -21.59 -2.51
CA GLU A 45 4.14 -21.68 -1.79
C GLU A 45 3.85 -20.40 -1.00
N GLU A 46 4.84 -19.85 -0.30
CA GLU A 46 4.69 -18.58 0.44
C GLU A 46 4.40 -17.40 -0.50
N VAL A 47 5.07 -17.35 -1.66
CA VAL A 47 4.80 -16.36 -2.70
C VAL A 47 3.36 -16.48 -3.22
N ILE A 48 2.89 -17.71 -3.47
CA ILE A 48 1.52 -17.96 -3.92
C ILE A 48 0.49 -17.56 -2.85
N GLU A 49 0.74 -17.85 -1.57
CA GLU A 49 -0.15 -17.45 -0.48
C GLU A 49 -0.19 -15.90 -0.33
N ALA A 50 0.94 -15.21 -0.45
CA ALA A 50 0.98 -13.76 -0.47
C ALA A 50 0.17 -13.18 -1.66
N ALA A 51 0.28 -13.79 -2.84
CA ALA A 51 -0.49 -13.40 -4.01
C ALA A 51 -2.01 -13.65 -3.84
N LYS A 52 -2.41 -14.72 -3.15
CA LYS A 52 -3.82 -14.99 -2.78
C LYS A 52 -4.33 -13.91 -1.83
N ALA A 53 -3.58 -13.59 -0.79
CA ALA A 53 -3.93 -12.56 0.19
C ALA A 53 -4.04 -11.17 -0.44
N ALA A 54 -3.23 -10.89 -1.47
CA ALA A 54 -3.31 -9.67 -2.29
C ALA A 54 -4.39 -9.72 -3.38
N HIS A 55 -5.22 -10.74 -3.47
CA HIS A 55 -6.18 -10.95 -4.56
C HIS A 55 -5.57 -10.94 -5.97
N ALA A 56 -4.27 -11.23 -6.08
CA ALA A 56 -3.52 -11.27 -7.34
C ALA A 56 -3.55 -12.66 -8.00
N HIS A 57 -3.65 -13.74 -7.22
CA HIS A 57 -3.53 -15.11 -7.70
C HIS A 57 -4.41 -15.43 -8.92
N HIS A 58 -5.67 -15.01 -8.87
CA HIS A 58 -6.62 -15.34 -9.95
C HIS A 58 -6.20 -14.73 -11.29
N PHE A 59 -5.83 -13.44 -11.33
CA PHE A 59 -5.40 -12.85 -12.60
C PHE A 59 -4.07 -13.43 -13.07
N ILE A 60 -3.13 -13.73 -12.15
CA ILE A 60 -1.85 -14.36 -12.51
C ILE A 60 -2.09 -15.68 -13.24
N GLN A 61 -3.02 -16.50 -12.77
CA GLN A 61 -3.36 -17.78 -13.41
C GLN A 61 -3.97 -17.61 -14.81
N THR A 62 -4.56 -16.46 -15.13
CA THR A 62 -5.12 -16.18 -16.47
C THR A 62 -4.07 -15.71 -17.47
N LEU A 63 -2.87 -15.36 -17.01
CA LEU A 63 -1.78 -14.90 -17.89
C LEU A 63 -1.05 -16.08 -18.54
N PRO A 64 -0.53 -15.92 -19.77
CA PRO A 64 0.32 -16.91 -20.39
C PRO A 64 1.58 -17.17 -19.53
N GLY A 65 1.78 -18.40 -19.08
CA GLY A 65 2.89 -18.76 -18.19
C GLY A 65 2.64 -18.52 -16.68
N GLY A 66 1.51 -17.91 -16.30
CA GLY A 66 1.13 -17.71 -14.91
C GLY A 66 2.21 -16.96 -14.11
N TYR A 67 2.67 -17.52 -13.00
CA TYR A 67 3.74 -16.96 -12.17
C TYR A 67 5.10 -16.85 -12.87
N GLN A 68 5.34 -17.65 -13.92
CA GLN A 68 6.58 -17.64 -14.70
C GLN A 68 6.52 -16.64 -15.87
N MET A 69 5.42 -15.92 -16.02
CA MET A 69 5.32 -14.87 -17.04
C MET A 69 6.36 -13.78 -16.78
N GLU A 70 7.18 -13.49 -17.78
CA GLU A 70 8.18 -12.43 -17.76
C GLU A 70 7.51 -11.06 -17.92
N LEU A 71 7.80 -10.15 -16.97
CA LEU A 71 7.49 -8.73 -17.11
C LEU A 71 8.58 -8.05 -17.94
N ASN A 72 8.16 -7.16 -18.86
CA ASN A 72 9.12 -6.33 -19.59
C ASN A 72 9.69 -5.20 -18.71
N GLU A 73 10.63 -4.43 -19.22
CA GLU A 73 11.32 -3.37 -18.46
C GLU A 73 10.38 -2.36 -17.81
N ASP A 74 9.29 -2.00 -18.51
CA ASP A 74 8.29 -1.04 -18.02
C ASP A 74 7.08 -1.73 -17.37
N ALA A 75 7.09 -3.07 -17.27
CA ALA A 75 5.94 -3.89 -16.89
C ALA A 75 4.65 -3.50 -17.66
N SER A 76 4.78 -3.02 -18.90
CA SER A 76 3.65 -2.55 -19.73
C SER A 76 2.74 -3.69 -20.21
N ASN A 77 3.17 -4.94 -20.07
CA ASN A 77 2.40 -6.15 -20.38
C ASN A 77 1.40 -6.55 -19.26
N VAL A 78 1.28 -5.75 -18.19
CA VAL A 78 0.25 -5.85 -17.15
C VAL A 78 -0.38 -4.48 -16.90
N SER A 79 -1.66 -4.45 -16.50
CA SER A 79 -2.37 -3.19 -16.21
C SER A 79 -1.87 -2.52 -14.93
N GLN A 80 -2.14 -1.23 -14.77
CA GLN A 80 -1.74 -0.47 -13.56
C GLN A 80 -2.31 -1.10 -12.28
N GLY A 81 -3.58 -1.52 -12.29
CA GLY A 81 -4.18 -2.21 -11.14
C GLY A 81 -3.53 -3.57 -10.85
N GLN A 82 -3.13 -4.32 -11.89
CA GLN A 82 -2.37 -5.56 -11.72
C GLN A 82 -0.99 -5.31 -11.11
N LYS A 83 -0.26 -4.28 -11.58
CA LYS A 83 1.01 -3.85 -10.97
C LYS A 83 0.86 -3.56 -9.48
N GLN A 84 -0.20 -2.84 -9.11
CA GLN A 84 -0.47 -2.50 -7.73
C GLN A 84 -0.75 -3.73 -6.86
N LEU A 85 -1.54 -4.70 -7.35
CA LEU A 85 -1.78 -5.97 -6.67
C LEU A 85 -0.50 -6.78 -6.48
N LEU A 86 0.42 -6.80 -7.46
CA LEU A 86 1.73 -7.46 -7.34
C LEU A 86 2.61 -6.77 -6.29
N THR A 87 2.61 -5.45 -6.25
CA THR A 87 3.35 -4.68 -5.24
C THR A 87 2.80 -4.91 -3.83
N ILE A 88 1.46 -5.01 -3.68
CA ILE A 88 0.84 -5.37 -2.40
C ILE A 88 1.21 -6.80 -1.98
N ALA A 89 1.22 -7.77 -2.92
CA ALA A 89 1.66 -9.13 -2.64
C ALA A 89 3.11 -9.19 -2.14
N ARG A 90 4.00 -8.39 -2.75
CA ARG A 90 5.39 -8.20 -2.29
C ARG A 90 5.45 -7.68 -0.85
N ALA A 91 4.64 -6.67 -0.52
CA ALA A 91 4.59 -6.09 0.81
C ALA A 91 4.00 -7.06 1.87
N ILE A 92 3.00 -7.87 1.50
CA ILE A 92 2.45 -8.93 2.35
C ILE A 92 3.54 -9.98 2.65
N LEU A 93 4.30 -10.39 1.64
CA LEU A 93 5.38 -11.36 1.78
C LEU A 93 6.54 -10.85 2.64
N ALA A 94 6.84 -9.55 2.55
CA ALA A 94 7.89 -8.89 3.34
C ALA A 94 7.57 -8.86 4.84
N ASP A 95 6.28 -8.84 5.20
CA ASP A 95 5.75 -8.90 6.56
C ASP A 95 6.30 -7.84 7.55
N ASN A 96 6.51 -6.62 7.05
CA ASN A 96 7.01 -5.52 7.88
C ASN A 96 5.96 -5.06 8.90
N PRO A 97 6.34 -4.77 10.18
CA PRO A 97 5.40 -4.36 11.23
C PRO A 97 4.85 -2.94 11.07
N ILE A 98 5.53 -2.08 10.34
CA ILE A 98 5.13 -0.69 10.09
C ILE A 98 4.99 -0.51 8.57
N LEU A 99 3.88 0.08 8.15
CA LEU A 99 3.58 0.31 6.74
C LEU A 99 3.44 1.80 6.44
N ILE A 100 3.95 2.22 5.29
CA ILE A 100 3.69 3.53 4.69
C ILE A 100 2.97 3.26 3.37
N LEU A 101 1.73 3.72 3.26
CA LEU A 101 0.88 3.49 2.11
C LEU A 101 0.53 4.83 1.46
N ASP A 102 0.79 4.96 0.16
CA ASP A 102 0.34 6.09 -0.64
C ASP A 102 -0.83 5.66 -1.52
N GLU A 103 -2.03 6.12 -1.16
CA GLU A 103 -3.30 5.66 -1.73
C GLU A 103 -3.67 6.47 -2.99
N ALA A 104 -2.99 6.23 -4.11
CA ALA A 104 -3.40 6.82 -5.37
C ALA A 104 -3.90 5.76 -6.36
N THR A 105 -5.18 5.84 -6.71
CA THR A 105 -5.86 4.88 -7.61
C THR A 105 -6.56 5.56 -8.78
N SER A 106 -6.09 6.72 -9.20
CA SER A 106 -6.78 7.59 -10.17
C SER A 106 -6.95 7.02 -11.60
N SER A 107 -6.43 5.82 -11.90
CA SER A 107 -6.46 5.23 -13.25
C SER A 107 -6.83 3.75 -13.30
N VAL A 108 -7.57 3.25 -12.30
CA VAL A 108 -7.93 1.84 -12.18
C VAL A 108 -9.46 1.68 -12.29
N ASP A 109 -9.93 0.64 -12.98
CA ASP A 109 -11.37 0.34 -13.06
C ASP A 109 -11.95 -0.03 -11.68
N THR A 110 -13.24 0.23 -11.48
CA THR A 110 -13.94 0.05 -10.19
C THR A 110 -13.83 -1.37 -9.62
N ARG A 111 -13.82 -2.40 -10.47
CA ARG A 111 -13.75 -3.81 -10.02
C ARG A 111 -12.35 -4.12 -9.46
N THR A 112 -11.32 -3.65 -10.14
CA THR A 112 -9.92 -3.81 -9.70
C THR A 112 -9.67 -2.97 -8.47
N GLU A 113 -10.25 -1.78 -8.38
CA GLU A 113 -10.20 -0.91 -7.21
C GLU A 113 -10.70 -1.61 -5.94
N VAL A 114 -11.86 -2.28 -6.00
CA VAL A 114 -12.38 -3.07 -4.87
C VAL A 114 -11.41 -4.18 -4.45
N ARG A 115 -10.72 -4.83 -5.41
CA ARG A 115 -9.72 -5.85 -5.09
C ARG A 115 -8.49 -5.27 -4.41
N ILE A 116 -8.01 -4.11 -4.90
CA ILE A 116 -6.89 -3.38 -4.30
C ILE A 116 -7.23 -2.99 -2.87
N GLN A 117 -8.43 -2.46 -2.60
CA GLN A 117 -8.85 -2.11 -1.25
C GLN A 117 -8.84 -3.32 -0.31
N LYS A 118 -9.41 -4.44 -0.73
CA LYS A 118 -9.37 -5.69 0.05
C LYS A 118 -7.95 -6.19 0.30
N ALA A 119 -7.06 -6.04 -0.68
CA ALA A 119 -5.66 -6.41 -0.54
C ALA A 119 -4.93 -5.51 0.47
N LEU A 120 -5.20 -4.20 0.46
CA LEU A 120 -4.69 -3.25 1.44
C LEU A 120 -5.23 -3.53 2.85
N ASP A 121 -6.53 -3.84 2.99
CA ASP A 121 -7.13 -4.21 4.26
C ASP A 121 -6.46 -5.47 4.86
N ASN A 122 -6.15 -6.46 4.00
CA ASN A 122 -5.39 -7.64 4.42
C ASN A 122 -3.95 -7.31 4.82
N LEU A 123 -3.29 -6.44 4.05
CA LEU A 123 -1.91 -5.99 4.33
C LEU A 123 -1.83 -5.24 5.65
N MET A 124 -2.78 -4.38 5.97
CA MET A 124 -2.78 -3.54 7.19
C MET A 124 -3.11 -4.32 8.46
N ARG A 125 -3.74 -5.49 8.35
CA ARG A 125 -4.23 -6.24 9.51
C ARG A 125 -3.10 -6.61 10.48
N GLY A 126 -3.23 -6.13 11.74
CA GLY A 126 -2.26 -6.40 12.80
C GLY A 126 -0.97 -5.58 12.71
N ARG A 127 -0.92 -4.55 11.86
CA ARG A 127 0.25 -3.69 11.65
C ARG A 127 -0.09 -2.23 11.92
N THR A 128 0.93 -1.45 12.25
CA THR A 128 0.81 0.01 12.30
C THR A 128 0.95 0.57 10.89
N SER A 129 -0.08 1.29 10.41
CA SER A 129 -0.09 1.81 9.04
C SER A 129 -0.22 3.33 9.02
N PHE A 130 0.70 3.99 8.31
CA PHE A 130 0.62 5.40 7.94
C PHE A 130 0.10 5.49 6.52
N ILE A 131 -1.04 6.14 6.34
CA ILE A 131 -1.72 6.19 5.04
C ILE A 131 -1.81 7.64 4.59
N ILE A 132 -1.29 7.92 3.39
CA ILE A 132 -1.58 9.17 2.69
C ILE A 132 -2.91 8.94 1.97
N ALA A 133 -4.00 9.38 2.63
CA ALA A 133 -5.35 9.02 2.21
C ALA A 133 -5.89 9.99 1.14
N HIS A 134 -6.41 9.42 0.06
CA HIS A 134 -7.11 10.12 -1.00
C HIS A 134 -8.60 9.72 -1.07
N ARG A 135 -9.03 8.80 -0.21
CA ARG A 135 -10.41 8.28 -0.17
C ARG A 135 -11.09 8.61 1.14
N LEU A 136 -12.36 9.02 1.02
CA LEU A 136 -13.19 9.31 2.17
C LEU A 136 -13.31 8.13 3.15
N SER A 137 -13.48 6.90 2.63
CA SER A 137 -13.60 5.69 3.45
C SER A 137 -12.34 5.44 4.28
N THR A 138 -11.15 5.63 3.73
CA THR A 138 -9.87 5.48 4.43
C THR A 138 -9.75 6.52 5.55
N ILE A 139 -10.09 7.77 5.27
CA ILE A 139 -10.05 8.86 6.26
C ILE A 139 -11.04 8.58 7.41
N ARG A 140 -12.29 8.20 7.11
CA ARG A 140 -13.32 7.96 8.12
C ARG A 140 -13.01 6.79 9.05
N ASN A 141 -12.35 5.77 8.53
CA ASN A 141 -12.06 4.54 9.27
C ASN A 141 -10.67 4.53 9.95
N ALA A 142 -9.93 5.63 9.86
CA ALA A 142 -8.63 5.75 10.50
C ALA A 142 -8.79 5.87 12.03
N ASP A 143 -7.93 5.20 12.77
CA ASP A 143 -7.88 5.31 14.24
C ASP A 143 -7.43 6.71 14.69
N LEU A 144 -6.55 7.34 13.91
CA LEU A 144 -6.06 8.69 14.11
C LEU A 144 -5.83 9.38 12.78
N ILE A 145 -6.38 10.58 12.63
CA ILE A 145 -6.15 11.47 11.49
C ILE A 145 -5.20 12.56 11.92
N LEU A 146 -4.15 12.78 11.14
CA LEU A 146 -3.21 13.90 11.28
C LEU A 146 -3.46 14.89 10.14
N VAL A 147 -3.90 16.09 10.46
CA VAL A 147 -4.14 17.15 9.47
C VAL A 147 -2.91 18.02 9.38
N MET A 148 -2.31 18.06 8.21
CA MET A 148 -1.06 18.80 7.97
C MET A 148 -1.31 20.05 7.13
N LYS A 149 -0.66 21.15 7.51
CA LYS A 149 -0.61 22.39 6.73
C LYS A 149 0.77 23.02 6.87
N ASP A 150 1.33 23.43 5.75
CA ASP A 150 2.66 24.09 5.66
C ASP A 150 3.79 23.34 6.40
N GLY A 151 3.68 21.98 6.45
CA GLY A 151 4.66 21.12 7.11
C GLY A 151 4.38 20.82 8.58
N ASP A 152 3.40 21.46 9.20
CA ASP A 152 3.03 21.27 10.59
C ASP A 152 1.73 20.48 10.73
N ILE A 153 1.61 19.70 11.83
CA ILE A 153 0.37 19.07 12.24
C ILE A 153 -0.47 20.11 12.96
N ILE A 154 -1.57 20.56 12.33
CA ILE A 154 -2.45 21.60 12.85
C ILE A 154 -3.65 21.05 13.62
N GLU A 155 -4.10 19.83 13.30
CA GLU A 155 -5.21 19.14 13.97
C GLU A 155 -4.91 17.65 14.03
N GLN A 156 -5.44 16.98 15.07
CA GLN A 156 -5.37 15.53 15.19
C GLN A 156 -6.56 14.97 15.96
N GLY A 157 -7.03 13.79 15.56
CA GLY A 157 -8.17 13.12 16.21
C GLY A 157 -8.83 12.09 15.31
N THR A 158 -9.96 11.55 15.75
CA THR A 158 -10.82 10.73 14.88
C THR A 158 -11.63 11.61 13.95
N HIS A 159 -12.21 11.02 12.92
CA HIS A 159 -13.11 11.71 12.00
C HIS A 159 -14.22 12.52 12.71
N GLU A 160 -14.89 11.87 13.68
CA GLU A 160 -15.99 12.49 14.43
C GLU A 160 -15.50 13.66 15.32
N GLN A 161 -14.35 13.49 15.97
CA GLN A 161 -13.75 14.54 16.81
C GLN A 161 -13.38 15.77 15.98
N LEU A 162 -12.76 15.56 14.82
CA LEU A 162 -12.33 16.66 13.95
C LEU A 162 -13.52 17.39 13.30
N LEU A 163 -14.57 16.67 12.91
CA LEU A 163 -15.80 17.32 12.43
C LEU A 163 -16.46 18.16 13.53
N ALA A 164 -16.50 17.67 14.76
CA ALA A 164 -17.08 18.40 15.90
C ALA A 164 -16.30 19.68 16.26
N GLN A 165 -14.99 19.72 15.99
CA GLN A 165 -14.15 20.91 16.20
C GLN A 165 -14.45 22.03 15.21
N LYS A 166 -15.08 21.74 14.05
CA LYS A 166 -15.39 22.70 12.99
C LYS A 166 -14.16 23.50 12.54
N GLY A 167 -13.01 22.86 12.52
CA GLY A 167 -11.72 23.42 12.11
C GLY A 167 -11.40 23.16 10.64
N PHE A 168 -10.13 23.24 10.31
CA PHE A 168 -9.63 23.08 8.93
C PHE A 168 -10.03 21.74 8.30
N TYR A 169 -10.01 20.64 9.09
CA TYR A 169 -10.46 19.34 8.62
C TYR A 169 -11.95 19.35 8.21
N ALA A 170 -12.81 19.95 9.04
CA ALA A 170 -14.24 20.00 8.75
C ALA A 170 -14.52 20.81 7.49
N ASP A 171 -13.84 21.96 7.31
CA ASP A 171 -13.97 22.78 6.11
C ASP A 171 -13.51 22.03 4.85
N LEU A 172 -12.36 21.33 4.94
CA LEU A 172 -11.83 20.52 3.84
C LEU A 172 -12.77 19.36 3.50
N TYR A 173 -13.27 18.67 4.52
CA TYR A 173 -14.21 17.56 4.36
C TYR A 173 -15.48 18.00 3.65
N ASN A 174 -16.13 19.06 4.12
CA ASN A 174 -17.37 19.57 3.55
C ASN A 174 -17.16 20.07 2.11
N SER A 175 -16.05 20.75 1.83
CA SER A 175 -15.77 21.24 0.47
C SER A 175 -15.50 20.13 -0.56
N GLN A 176 -14.95 19.00 -0.14
CA GLN A 176 -14.57 17.92 -1.07
C GLN A 176 -15.61 16.80 -1.18
N PHE A 177 -16.42 16.59 -0.15
CA PHE A 177 -17.23 15.39 -0.02
C PHE A 177 -18.73 15.62 0.15
N GLU A 178 -19.20 16.83 0.50
CA GLU A 178 -20.63 17.16 0.57
C GLU A 178 -21.21 17.60 -0.79
N GLU A 179 -20.40 18.05 -1.75
CA GLU A 179 -20.87 18.38 -3.11
C GLU A 179 -21.26 17.13 -3.94
N ASN A 180 -21.03 15.92 -3.45
CA ASN A 180 -21.30 14.66 -4.14
C ASN A 180 -22.36 13.77 -3.42
N ALA A 181 -23.14 14.31 -2.50
CA ALA A 181 -24.19 13.58 -1.76
C ALA A 181 -25.60 13.87 -2.30
#